data_7fb9d90b08b44315b2db25cbb6242284
#
_entry.id   7fb9d90b08b44315b2db25cbb6242284
#
_cell.length_a   1.000
_cell.length_b   1.000
_cell.length_c   1.000
_cell.angle_alpha   90.00
_cell.angle_beta   90.00
_cell.angle_gamma   90.00
#
_symmetry.space_group_name_H-M   'P 1'
#
loop_
_entity.id
_entity.type
_entity.pdbx_description
1 polymer ?
#
loop_
_entity_poly.entity_id
_entity_poly.type
_entity_poly.pdbx_seq_one_letter_code
_entity_poly.pdbx_strand_id
1 'polypeptide(L)'
;MAKVINSSTDIINLGIDSSKKNLIITKDSQSAMQLMNNIQNLSNVFLLENSELLPYDFFSMAPITRAKRISSFSSFLKSNEITLVASISTLLSPCPDPSHVTPLNNLRIGENFNIQEVIDNIILSGYVREDFVSLPGQYALRGSVLDIFLTSGKSPIRIEFFDNKIETLRTFNPESQIANEKISSVNFLPSYEYPINKISIDTFKQGWRDSFDVFEEDSEIFTKTMKLRHAEGVEIYLPLFFGKRTTFLPFLRDVEKVFVQLDTETKAQEFEELIQER
;
A
#
# COMPACT_ATOMS: atom_id res chain seq x y z
N MET A 1 22.20 13.15 8.28
CA MET A 1 22.45 14.35 7.50
C MET A 1 22.04 14.08 6.04
N ALA A 2 21.15 14.88 5.47
CA ALA A 2 20.71 14.69 4.10
C ALA A 2 21.85 15.04 3.13
N LYS A 3 22.04 14.24 2.08
CA LYS A 3 23.01 14.48 1.00
C LYS A 3 22.28 14.91 -0.26
N VAL A 4 22.69 16.03 -0.85
CA VAL A 4 22.14 16.49 -2.14
C VAL A 4 22.81 15.71 -3.28
N ILE A 5 22.02 15.27 -4.24
CA ILE A 5 22.45 14.52 -5.42
C ILE A 5 21.96 15.20 -6.70
N ASN A 6 22.80 15.26 -7.71
CA ASN A 6 22.47 15.90 -9.00
C ASN A 6 22.01 14.87 -10.05
N SER A 7 22.49 13.63 -9.95
CA SER A 7 22.20 12.59 -10.92
C SER A 7 22.13 11.19 -10.29
N SER A 8 21.59 10.23 -11.03
CA SER A 8 21.64 8.81 -10.64
C SER A 8 23.07 8.28 -10.49
N THR A 9 24.02 8.84 -11.24
CA THR A 9 25.43 8.48 -11.16
C THR A 9 26.04 8.88 -9.80
N ASP A 10 25.60 10.01 -9.24
CA ASP A 10 26.06 10.48 -7.92
C ASP A 10 25.60 9.52 -6.81
N ILE A 11 24.41 8.95 -6.93
CA ILE A 11 23.88 7.98 -5.95
C ILE A 11 24.73 6.73 -5.91
N ILE A 12 25.12 6.22 -7.09
CA ILE A 12 26.00 5.05 -7.20
C ILE A 12 27.38 5.38 -6.64
N ASN A 13 27.91 6.56 -6.95
CA ASN A 13 29.23 7.03 -6.51
C ASN A 13 29.27 7.38 -5.02
N LEU A 14 28.16 7.87 -4.44
CA LEU A 14 28.05 8.19 -3.01
C LEU A 14 27.94 6.94 -2.13
N GLY A 15 27.87 5.74 -2.75
CA GLY A 15 27.83 4.46 -2.08
C GLY A 15 26.58 4.30 -1.22
N ILE A 16 25.46 3.93 -1.86
CA ILE A 16 24.31 3.44 -1.09
C ILE A 16 24.78 2.21 -0.32
N ASP A 17 24.72 2.31 0.98
CA ASP A 17 25.01 1.19 1.85
C ASP A 17 23.73 0.36 2.00
N SER A 18 23.65 -0.74 1.26
CA SER A 18 22.46 -1.62 1.27
C SER A 18 22.26 -2.37 2.60
N SER A 19 23.25 -2.31 3.51
CA SER A 19 23.10 -2.81 4.89
C SER A 19 22.36 -1.83 5.81
N LYS A 20 21.88 -0.70 5.28
CA LYS A 20 21.26 0.39 6.03
C LYS A 20 19.90 0.74 5.49
N LYS A 21 19.11 1.40 6.33
CA LYS A 21 17.84 1.98 5.94
C LYS A 21 18.05 3.35 5.30
N ASN A 22 17.78 3.44 4.00
CA ASN A 22 17.99 4.64 3.22
C ASN A 22 16.67 5.16 2.63
N LEU A 23 16.57 6.48 2.47
CA LEU A 23 15.53 7.15 1.71
C LEU A 23 16.16 8.00 0.61
N ILE A 24 15.66 7.86 -0.60
CA ILE A 24 16.04 8.70 -1.75
C ILE A 24 14.82 9.49 -2.18
N ILE A 25 14.89 10.79 -2.10
CA ILE A 25 13.83 11.73 -2.50
C ILE A 25 14.17 12.31 -3.85
N THR A 26 13.33 12.03 -4.83
CA THR A 26 13.47 12.61 -6.17
C THR A 26 12.52 13.79 -6.36
N LYS A 27 12.83 14.64 -7.30
CA LYS A 27 12.04 15.84 -7.62
C LYS A 27 10.65 15.51 -8.19
N ASP A 28 10.52 14.39 -8.91
CA ASP A 28 9.28 13.93 -9.54
C ASP A 28 9.26 12.40 -9.72
N SER A 29 8.10 11.85 -10.09
CA SER A 29 7.88 10.43 -10.29
C SER A 29 8.68 9.86 -11.48
N GLN A 30 8.91 10.66 -12.53
CA GLN A 30 9.72 10.24 -13.68
C GLN A 30 11.18 10.03 -13.27
N SER A 31 11.74 10.96 -12.50
CA SER A 31 13.08 10.83 -11.93
C SER A 31 13.21 9.62 -11.01
N ALA A 32 12.16 9.32 -10.22
CA ALA A 32 12.13 8.14 -9.38
C ALA A 32 12.19 6.84 -10.21
N MET A 33 11.40 6.74 -11.27
CA MET A 33 11.42 5.59 -12.18
C MET A 33 12.75 5.42 -12.90
N GLN A 34 13.32 6.52 -13.42
CA GLN A 34 14.64 6.52 -14.06
C GLN A 34 15.73 6.05 -13.10
N LEU A 35 15.69 6.53 -11.86
CA LEU A 35 16.62 6.11 -10.84
C LEU A 35 16.48 4.63 -10.56
N MET A 36 15.26 4.12 -10.36
CA MET A 36 15.00 2.69 -10.13
C MET A 36 15.60 1.81 -11.23
N ASN A 37 15.45 2.20 -12.50
CA ASN A 37 16.04 1.46 -13.62
C ASN A 37 17.58 1.42 -13.56
N ASN A 38 18.20 2.47 -13.05
CA ASN A 38 19.66 2.55 -12.94
C ASN A 38 20.23 1.78 -11.76
N ILE A 39 19.43 1.60 -10.69
CA ILE A 39 19.84 0.92 -9.46
C ILE A 39 19.18 -0.44 -9.24
N GLN A 40 18.51 -0.99 -10.26
CA GLN A 40 17.82 -2.29 -10.18
C GLN A 40 18.74 -3.48 -9.79
N ASN A 41 20.05 -3.33 -9.97
CA ASN A 41 21.04 -4.32 -9.58
C ASN A 41 21.35 -4.34 -8.06
N LEU A 42 20.90 -3.32 -7.33
CA LEU A 42 21.02 -3.27 -5.88
C LEU A 42 19.91 -4.11 -5.25
N SER A 43 20.25 -4.86 -4.21
CA SER A 43 19.27 -5.61 -3.43
C SER A 43 18.44 -4.69 -2.55
N ASN A 44 17.20 -5.08 -2.26
CA ASN A 44 16.30 -4.42 -1.31
C ASN A 44 15.99 -2.95 -1.64
N VAL A 45 15.86 -2.62 -2.92
CA VAL A 45 15.41 -1.29 -3.37
C VAL A 45 13.95 -1.34 -3.78
N PHE A 46 13.15 -0.42 -3.26
CA PHE A 46 11.72 -0.32 -3.49
C PHE A 46 11.35 1.08 -3.97
N LEU A 47 10.44 1.14 -4.93
CA LEU A 47 9.80 2.38 -5.34
C LEU A 47 8.48 2.56 -4.55
N LEU A 48 8.32 3.69 -3.89
CA LEU A 48 7.01 4.14 -3.45
C LEU A 48 6.36 4.89 -4.60
N GLU A 49 5.47 4.21 -5.33
CA GLU A 49 4.77 4.81 -6.46
C GLU A 49 3.90 5.99 -6.00
N ASN A 50 3.74 6.98 -6.86
CA ASN A 50 2.81 8.08 -6.61
C ASN A 50 1.36 7.58 -6.72
N SER A 51 0.47 8.08 -5.88
CA SER A 51 -0.96 7.81 -5.98
C SER A 51 -1.60 8.47 -7.21
N GLU A 52 -0.97 9.56 -7.70
CA GLU A 52 -1.49 10.43 -8.76
C GLU A 52 -2.86 11.05 -8.43
N LEU A 53 -3.27 10.97 -7.17
CA LEU A 53 -4.53 11.54 -6.69
C LEU A 53 -4.31 12.95 -6.15
N LEU A 54 -5.16 13.86 -6.57
CA LEU A 54 -5.24 15.23 -6.09
C LEU A 54 -6.57 15.45 -5.33
N PRO A 55 -6.65 16.48 -4.48
CA PRO A 55 -7.90 16.82 -3.83
C PRO A 55 -9.06 16.93 -4.83
N TYR A 56 -10.22 16.37 -4.45
CA TYR A 56 -11.46 16.33 -5.23
C TYR A 56 -11.46 15.46 -6.50
N ASP A 57 -10.42 14.65 -6.72
CA ASP A 57 -10.48 13.63 -7.75
C ASP A 57 -11.54 12.56 -7.40
N PHE A 58 -12.23 12.03 -8.41
CA PHE A 58 -13.31 11.04 -8.24
C PHE A 58 -12.95 9.66 -8.79
N PHE A 59 -11.69 9.39 -9.00
CA PHE A 59 -11.17 8.07 -9.39
C PHE A 59 -10.26 7.52 -8.30
N SER A 60 -10.13 6.22 -8.27
CA SER A 60 -9.27 5.50 -7.33
C SER A 60 -7.97 5.06 -7.98
N MET A 61 -6.96 4.81 -7.16
CA MET A 61 -5.73 4.18 -7.62
C MET A 61 -5.98 2.83 -8.27
N ALA A 62 -5.25 2.53 -9.35
CA ALA A 62 -5.25 1.21 -9.93
C ALA A 62 -4.85 0.14 -8.88
N PRO A 63 -5.50 -1.05 -8.85
CA PRO A 63 -5.21 -2.10 -7.86
C PRO A 63 -3.73 -2.47 -7.77
N ILE A 64 -3.03 -2.49 -8.90
CA ILE A 64 -1.59 -2.81 -8.96
C ILE A 64 -0.76 -1.71 -8.28
N THR A 65 -1.03 -0.43 -8.54
CA THR A 65 -0.35 0.70 -7.91
C THR A 65 -0.57 0.68 -6.40
N ARG A 66 -1.81 0.52 -5.96
CA ARG A 66 -2.18 0.43 -4.54
C ARG A 66 -1.45 -0.72 -3.85
N ALA A 67 -1.42 -1.91 -4.47
CA ALA A 67 -0.72 -3.07 -3.94
C ALA A 67 0.79 -2.83 -3.78
N LYS A 68 1.44 -2.23 -4.77
CA LYS A 68 2.85 -1.88 -4.71
C LYS A 68 3.14 -0.86 -3.61
N ARG A 69 2.29 0.17 -3.45
CA ARG A 69 2.43 1.17 -2.39
C ARG A 69 2.36 0.53 -1.01
N ILE A 70 1.33 -0.27 -0.74
CA ILE A 70 1.15 -0.97 0.53
C ILE A 70 2.34 -1.91 0.82
N SER A 71 2.80 -2.64 -0.18
CA SER A 71 3.97 -3.51 -0.07
C SER A 71 5.25 -2.72 0.25
N SER A 72 5.46 -1.56 -0.40
CA SER A 72 6.61 -0.69 -0.17
C SER A 72 6.58 -0.09 1.24
N PHE A 73 5.44 0.42 1.70
CA PHE A 73 5.26 0.90 3.08
C PHE A 73 5.57 -0.21 4.10
N SER A 74 4.98 -1.39 3.92
CA SER A 74 5.17 -2.51 4.83
C SER A 74 6.62 -2.99 4.86
N SER A 75 7.28 -3.10 3.71
CA SER A 75 8.68 -3.50 3.60
C SER A 75 9.60 -2.48 4.25
N PHE A 76 9.35 -1.19 4.02
CA PHE A 76 10.13 -0.11 4.61
C PHE A 76 10.00 -0.03 6.13
N LEU A 77 8.83 -0.37 6.68
CA LEU A 77 8.66 -0.44 8.14
C LEU A 77 9.43 -1.59 8.79
N LYS A 78 9.48 -2.74 8.12
CA LYS A 78 10.00 -3.97 8.72
C LYS A 78 11.50 -4.15 8.61
N SER A 79 12.11 -3.60 7.55
CA SER A 79 13.52 -3.83 7.27
C SER A 79 14.36 -2.64 7.69
N ASN A 80 15.52 -2.95 8.29
CA ASN A 80 16.59 -1.97 8.54
C ASN A 80 17.62 -1.96 7.39
N GLU A 81 17.52 -2.90 6.45
CA GLU A 81 18.40 -3.03 5.28
C GLU A 81 17.56 -2.84 4.02
N ILE A 82 17.18 -1.59 3.75
CA ILE A 82 16.25 -1.25 2.67
C ILE A 82 16.52 0.16 2.15
N THR A 83 16.39 0.34 0.86
CA THR A 83 16.39 1.64 0.21
C THR A 83 15.01 1.92 -0.39
N LEU A 84 14.36 2.97 0.08
CA LEU A 84 13.11 3.46 -0.50
C LEU A 84 13.39 4.65 -1.42
N VAL A 85 12.86 4.60 -2.63
CA VAL A 85 12.86 5.71 -3.58
C VAL A 85 11.45 6.27 -3.67
N ALA A 86 11.30 7.58 -3.53
CA ALA A 86 10.01 8.26 -3.65
C ALA A 86 10.17 9.66 -4.23
N SER A 87 9.17 10.14 -4.97
CA SER A 87 9.13 11.55 -5.35
C SER A 87 8.68 12.42 -4.18
N ILE A 88 9.04 13.69 -4.20
CA ILE A 88 8.64 14.62 -3.15
C ILE A 88 7.12 14.76 -3.05
N SER A 89 6.39 14.80 -4.16
CA SER A 89 4.93 14.83 -4.18
C SER A 89 4.32 13.59 -3.51
N THR A 90 4.92 12.41 -3.70
CA THR A 90 4.49 11.17 -3.02
C THR A 90 4.64 11.27 -1.51
N LEU A 91 5.74 11.87 -1.02
CA LEU A 91 5.99 12.02 0.43
C LEU A 91 5.13 13.10 1.08
N LEU A 92 4.72 14.11 0.32
CA LEU A 92 3.82 15.19 0.78
C LEU A 92 2.36 14.78 0.73
N SER A 93 2.00 13.80 -0.09
CA SER A 93 0.64 13.26 -0.17
C SER A 93 0.25 12.51 1.11
N PRO A 94 -1.06 12.42 1.44
CA PRO A 94 -1.52 11.57 2.52
C PRO A 94 -1.05 10.11 2.34
N CYS A 95 -0.65 9.49 3.43
CA CYS A 95 -0.19 8.10 3.45
C CYS A 95 -0.82 7.34 4.63
N PRO A 96 -0.85 6.00 4.61
CA PRO A 96 -1.47 5.21 5.67
C PRO A 96 -0.77 5.40 7.02
N ASP A 97 -1.49 5.12 8.10
CA ASP A 97 -0.85 4.96 9.40
C ASP A 97 0.05 3.70 9.37
N PRO A 98 1.28 3.76 9.92
CA PRO A 98 2.18 2.62 9.96
C PRO A 98 1.57 1.33 10.53
N SER A 99 0.71 1.44 11.55
CA SER A 99 0.06 0.28 12.16
C SER A 99 -0.88 -0.42 11.19
N HIS A 100 -1.45 0.29 10.21
CA HIS A 100 -2.38 -0.28 9.24
C HIS A 100 -1.67 -1.12 8.17
N VAL A 101 -0.45 -0.79 7.80
CA VAL A 101 0.31 -1.50 6.74
C VAL A 101 1.23 -2.60 7.29
N THR A 102 1.02 -3.00 8.53
CA THR A 102 1.65 -4.20 9.12
C THR A 102 0.87 -5.46 8.74
N PRO A 103 1.50 -6.63 8.60
CA PRO A 103 0.78 -7.88 8.34
C PRO A 103 -0.21 -8.20 9.44
N LEU A 104 -1.41 -8.57 9.02
CA LEU A 104 -2.51 -8.89 9.91
C LEU A 104 -2.47 -10.35 10.40
N ASN A 105 -2.10 -11.27 9.52
CA ASN A 105 -2.05 -12.69 9.79
C ASN A 105 -0.89 -13.36 9.03
N ASN A 106 -0.34 -14.42 9.63
CA ASN A 106 0.61 -15.31 8.97
C ASN A 106 -0.02 -16.70 8.94
N LEU A 107 -0.42 -17.16 7.75
CA LEU A 107 -0.97 -18.50 7.56
C LEU A 107 0.16 -19.47 7.19
N ARG A 108 0.19 -20.64 7.83
CA ARG A 108 1.18 -21.68 7.58
C ARG A 108 0.53 -23.05 7.36
N ILE A 109 1.16 -23.86 6.52
CA ILE A 109 0.75 -25.23 6.32
C ILE A 109 0.77 -25.97 7.67
N GLY A 110 -0.30 -26.73 7.93
CA GLY A 110 -0.44 -27.54 9.12
C GLY A 110 -1.01 -26.82 10.34
N GLU A 111 -1.16 -25.51 10.32
CA GLU A 111 -1.83 -24.76 11.38
C GLU A 111 -3.36 -24.87 11.26
N ASN A 112 -4.04 -24.84 12.41
CA ASN A 112 -5.49 -24.83 12.47
C ASN A 112 -5.98 -23.39 12.32
N PHE A 113 -6.83 -23.16 11.32
CA PHE A 113 -7.51 -21.89 11.10
C PHE A 113 -8.98 -22.14 10.82
N ASN A 114 -9.85 -21.41 11.47
CA ASN A 114 -11.24 -21.34 11.08
C ASN A 114 -11.32 -20.58 9.74
N ILE A 115 -11.77 -21.26 8.68
CA ILE A 115 -11.87 -20.65 7.34
C ILE A 115 -12.74 -19.37 7.35
N GLN A 116 -13.80 -19.35 8.19
CA GLN A 116 -14.67 -18.17 8.29
C GLN A 116 -13.92 -16.98 8.89
N GLU A 117 -13.11 -17.19 9.93
CA GLU A 117 -12.27 -16.12 10.51
C GLU A 117 -11.25 -15.59 9.50
N VAL A 118 -10.66 -16.48 8.69
CA VAL A 118 -9.74 -16.06 7.62
C VAL A 118 -10.47 -15.19 6.61
N ILE A 119 -11.68 -15.58 6.19
CA ILE A 119 -12.49 -14.83 5.24
C ILE A 119 -12.93 -13.49 5.82
N ASP A 120 -13.39 -13.45 7.06
CA ASP A 120 -13.80 -12.22 7.73
C ASP A 120 -12.63 -11.23 7.81
N ASN A 121 -11.43 -11.71 8.13
CA ASN A 121 -10.20 -10.90 8.14
C ASN A 121 -9.84 -10.39 6.73
N ILE A 122 -10.01 -11.20 5.69
CA ILE A 122 -9.78 -10.82 4.29
C ILE A 122 -10.76 -9.71 3.88
N ILE A 123 -12.03 -9.84 4.22
CA ILE A 123 -13.07 -8.84 3.93
C ILE A 123 -12.77 -7.53 4.67
N LEU A 124 -12.44 -7.60 5.97
CA LEU A 124 -12.07 -6.44 6.77
C LEU A 124 -10.77 -5.77 6.28
N SER A 125 -9.90 -6.54 5.62
CA SER A 125 -8.68 -6.03 4.98
C SER A 125 -8.96 -5.38 3.62
N GLY A 126 -10.22 -5.34 3.17
CA GLY A 126 -10.64 -4.67 1.94
C GLY A 126 -10.47 -5.51 0.67
N TYR A 127 -10.28 -6.83 0.79
CA TYR A 127 -10.27 -7.68 -0.40
C TYR A 127 -11.68 -7.87 -0.97
N VAL A 128 -11.76 -7.84 -2.29
CA VAL A 128 -13.03 -7.96 -3.02
C VAL A 128 -13.22 -9.39 -3.52
N ARG A 129 -14.44 -9.91 -3.33
CA ARG A 129 -14.80 -11.25 -3.80
C ARG A 129 -15.07 -11.24 -5.29
N GLU A 130 -14.45 -12.17 -6.01
CA GLU A 130 -14.62 -12.38 -7.45
C GLU A 130 -14.82 -13.87 -7.75
N ASP A 131 -15.31 -14.18 -8.94
CA ASP A 131 -15.41 -15.57 -9.39
C ASP A 131 -14.03 -16.16 -9.72
N PHE A 132 -13.13 -15.31 -10.28
CA PHE A 132 -11.75 -15.65 -10.62
C PHE A 132 -10.81 -14.56 -10.13
N VAL A 133 -9.71 -14.97 -9.52
CA VAL A 133 -8.71 -14.05 -9.00
C VAL A 133 -7.69 -13.74 -10.09
N SER A 134 -7.60 -12.46 -10.48
CA SER A 134 -6.70 -11.98 -11.54
C SER A 134 -5.86 -10.76 -11.14
N LEU A 135 -6.30 -9.97 -10.16
CA LEU A 135 -5.64 -8.75 -9.71
C LEU A 135 -5.38 -8.76 -8.20
N PRO A 136 -4.34 -8.05 -7.72
CA PRO A 136 -4.11 -7.86 -6.29
C PRO A 136 -5.34 -7.27 -5.58
N GLY A 137 -5.62 -7.78 -4.38
CA GLY A 137 -6.79 -7.36 -3.59
C GLY A 137 -8.07 -8.15 -3.91
N GLN A 138 -8.01 -9.18 -4.75
CA GLN A 138 -9.14 -10.08 -5.05
C GLN A 138 -9.02 -11.40 -4.30
N TYR A 139 -10.18 -12.01 -3.98
CA TYR A 139 -10.27 -13.39 -3.49
C TYR A 139 -11.47 -14.12 -4.08
N ALA A 140 -11.39 -15.45 -4.14
CA ALA A 140 -12.46 -16.36 -4.52
C ALA A 140 -12.53 -17.51 -3.53
N LEU A 141 -13.74 -17.89 -3.10
CA LEU A 141 -13.97 -19.03 -2.22
C LEU A 141 -14.84 -20.06 -2.92
N ARG A 142 -14.33 -21.29 -3.02
CA ARG A 142 -15.04 -22.44 -3.64
C ARG A 142 -14.92 -23.66 -2.72
N GLY A 143 -15.96 -23.89 -1.91
CA GLY A 143 -15.92 -24.93 -0.88
C GLY A 143 -14.79 -24.70 0.13
N SER A 144 -13.84 -25.61 0.21
CA SER A 144 -12.67 -25.53 1.08
C SER A 144 -11.42 -24.93 0.40
N VAL A 145 -11.58 -24.33 -0.79
CA VAL A 145 -10.47 -23.72 -1.54
C VAL A 145 -10.65 -22.21 -1.55
N LEU A 146 -9.65 -21.51 -1.04
CA LEU A 146 -9.54 -20.05 -1.07
C LEU A 146 -8.42 -19.63 -2.04
N ASP A 147 -8.80 -18.97 -3.11
CA ASP A 147 -7.87 -18.29 -4.01
C ASP A 147 -7.77 -16.82 -3.59
N ILE A 148 -6.57 -16.27 -3.49
CA ILE A 148 -6.36 -14.88 -3.10
C ILE A 148 -5.14 -14.29 -3.79
N PHE A 149 -5.25 -13.08 -4.30
CA PHE A 149 -4.11 -12.32 -4.80
C PHE A 149 -3.73 -11.24 -3.78
N LEU A 150 -2.67 -11.54 -3.04
CA LEU A 150 -2.20 -10.65 -1.99
C LEU A 150 -1.57 -9.39 -2.57
N THR A 151 -1.73 -8.28 -1.86
CA THR A 151 -1.10 -6.99 -2.21
C THR A 151 0.42 -7.05 -2.12
N SER A 152 0.98 -7.94 -1.31
CA SER A 152 2.44 -8.18 -1.24
C SER A 152 2.96 -9.23 -2.21
N GLY A 153 2.06 -9.92 -2.92
CA GLY A 153 2.40 -11.07 -3.76
C GLY A 153 2.68 -10.69 -5.21
N LYS A 154 3.61 -11.41 -5.85
CA LYS A 154 3.84 -11.34 -7.30
C LYS A 154 2.85 -12.23 -8.08
N SER A 155 2.26 -13.21 -7.40
CA SER A 155 1.31 -14.18 -7.96
C SER A 155 0.22 -14.46 -6.95
N PRO A 156 -1.00 -14.81 -7.39
CA PRO A 156 -2.06 -15.24 -6.50
C PRO A 156 -1.73 -16.57 -5.85
N ILE A 157 -2.41 -16.87 -4.73
CA ILE A 157 -2.17 -18.03 -3.88
C ILE A 157 -3.48 -18.80 -3.76
N ARG A 158 -3.37 -20.12 -3.88
CA ARG A 158 -4.44 -21.08 -3.57
C ARG A 158 -4.16 -21.73 -2.23
N ILE A 159 -5.13 -21.65 -1.35
CA ILE A 159 -5.12 -22.23 0.00
C ILE A 159 -6.18 -23.32 0.05
N GLU A 160 -5.79 -24.55 0.31
CA GLU A 160 -6.71 -25.66 0.46
C GLU A 160 -6.81 -26.00 1.95
N PHE A 161 -8.06 -26.07 2.45
CA PHE A 161 -8.37 -26.40 3.84
C PHE A 161 -8.95 -27.81 3.93
N PHE A 162 -8.55 -28.54 4.97
CA PHE A 162 -9.16 -29.79 5.40
C PHE A 162 -9.42 -29.74 6.91
N ASP A 163 -10.66 -29.89 7.33
CA ASP A 163 -11.07 -29.85 8.73
C ASP A 163 -10.46 -28.68 9.53
N ASN A 164 -10.62 -27.44 9.04
CA ASN A 164 -10.04 -26.23 9.63
C ASN A 164 -8.51 -26.19 9.69
N LYS A 165 -7.84 -27.02 8.91
CA LYS A 165 -6.40 -27.05 8.82
C LYS A 165 -5.96 -26.66 7.41
N ILE A 166 -4.92 -25.87 7.32
CA ILE A 166 -4.31 -25.55 6.01
C ILE A 166 -3.51 -26.78 5.56
N GLU A 167 -4.01 -27.43 4.50
CA GLU A 167 -3.39 -28.61 3.92
C GLU A 167 -2.34 -28.23 2.88
N THR A 168 -2.68 -27.30 1.98
CA THR A 168 -1.75 -26.84 0.96
C THR A 168 -1.78 -25.32 0.77
N LEU A 169 -0.60 -24.78 0.45
CA LEU A 169 -0.40 -23.41 -0.01
C LEU A 169 0.38 -23.46 -1.31
N ARG A 170 -0.19 -22.89 -2.39
CA ARG A 170 0.47 -22.85 -3.71
C ARG A 170 0.27 -21.52 -4.38
N THR A 171 1.26 -21.04 -5.10
CA THR A 171 1.06 -19.98 -6.08
C THR A 171 0.35 -20.55 -7.31
N PHE A 172 -0.33 -19.71 -8.08
CA PHE A 172 -0.89 -20.10 -9.37
C PHE A 172 -0.80 -18.96 -10.38
N ASN A 173 -0.92 -19.31 -11.66
CA ASN A 173 -0.93 -18.32 -12.74
C ASN A 173 -2.35 -17.73 -12.86
N PRO A 174 -2.52 -16.39 -12.81
CA PRO A 174 -3.84 -15.77 -12.82
C PRO A 174 -4.61 -15.93 -14.15
N GLU A 175 -3.90 -16.11 -15.28
CA GLU A 175 -4.52 -16.29 -16.59
C GLU A 175 -4.99 -17.73 -16.81
N SER A 176 -4.12 -18.71 -16.57
CA SER A 176 -4.41 -20.13 -16.77
C SER A 176 -5.09 -20.79 -15.58
N GLN A 177 -5.08 -20.16 -14.38
CA GLN A 177 -5.58 -20.70 -13.11
C GLN A 177 -4.87 -21.99 -12.65
N ILE A 178 -3.74 -22.33 -13.27
CA ILE A 178 -2.95 -23.54 -12.97
C ILE A 178 -2.01 -23.26 -11.78
N ALA A 179 -2.04 -24.19 -10.81
CA ALA A 179 -1.17 -24.12 -9.65
C ALA A 179 0.32 -24.32 -10.04
N ASN A 180 1.18 -23.52 -9.42
CA ASN A 180 2.62 -23.51 -9.64
C ASN A 180 3.37 -24.05 -8.40
N GLU A 181 4.12 -23.19 -7.73
CA GLU A 181 5.03 -23.53 -6.66
C GLU A 181 4.31 -23.72 -5.32
N LYS A 182 4.79 -24.69 -4.51
CA LYS A 182 4.37 -24.81 -3.11
C LYS A 182 5.10 -23.78 -2.27
N ILE A 183 4.38 -23.14 -1.35
CA ILE A 183 4.92 -22.23 -0.36
C ILE A 183 4.56 -22.74 1.04
N SER A 184 5.35 -22.38 2.05
CA SER A 184 5.17 -22.87 3.43
C SER A 184 4.29 -21.94 4.29
N SER A 185 4.30 -20.66 3.98
CA SER A 185 3.57 -19.64 4.74
C SER A 185 3.26 -18.42 3.91
N VAL A 186 2.30 -17.62 4.35
CA VAL A 186 1.90 -16.38 3.69
C VAL A 186 1.45 -15.33 4.71
N ASN A 187 1.83 -14.08 4.47
CA ASN A 187 1.45 -12.92 5.26
C ASN A 187 0.43 -12.08 4.50
N PHE A 188 -0.63 -11.68 5.19
CA PHE A 188 -1.65 -10.80 4.63
C PHE A 188 -1.34 -9.35 4.96
N LEU A 189 -1.37 -8.50 3.93
CA LEU A 189 -1.43 -7.05 4.05
C LEU A 189 -2.83 -6.56 3.68
N PRO A 190 -3.26 -5.39 4.15
CA PRO A 190 -4.53 -4.82 3.72
C PRO A 190 -4.54 -4.55 2.21
N SER A 191 -5.73 -4.49 1.62
CA SER A 191 -5.93 -4.18 0.20
C SER A 191 -6.05 -2.67 -0.06
N TYR A 192 -6.38 -1.88 0.95
CA TYR A 192 -6.48 -0.41 0.89
C TYR A 192 -5.53 0.24 1.90
N GLU A 193 -5.15 1.49 1.65
CA GLU A 193 -4.30 2.29 2.55
C GLU A 193 -5.06 2.81 3.80
N TYR A 194 -6.35 2.54 3.91
CA TYR A 194 -7.22 2.90 5.01
C TYR A 194 -8.02 1.69 5.51
N PRO A 195 -8.34 1.63 6.80
CA PRO A 195 -9.14 0.55 7.35
C PRO A 195 -10.64 0.74 7.05
N ILE A 196 -11.35 -0.37 6.76
CA ILE A 196 -12.81 -0.39 6.63
C ILE A 196 -13.38 -1.28 7.73
N ASN A 197 -13.55 -0.72 8.91
CA ASN A 197 -14.18 -1.37 10.05
C ASN A 197 -15.05 -0.37 10.81
N LYS A 198 -15.82 -0.84 11.78
CA LYS A 198 -16.76 0.01 12.50
C LYS A 198 -16.10 1.23 13.15
N ILE A 199 -14.94 1.04 13.78
CA ILE A 199 -14.21 2.13 14.46
C ILE A 199 -13.75 3.19 13.47
N SER A 200 -13.11 2.77 12.38
CA SER A 200 -12.60 3.70 11.37
C SER A 200 -13.71 4.45 10.64
N ILE A 201 -14.87 3.82 10.47
CA ILE A 201 -16.04 4.46 9.86
C ILE A 201 -16.67 5.49 10.80
N ASP A 202 -16.76 5.21 12.09
CA ASP A 202 -17.22 6.20 13.06
C ASP A 202 -16.25 7.39 13.10
N THR A 203 -14.94 7.14 13.03
CA THR A 203 -13.90 8.18 12.94
C THR A 203 -14.03 9.00 11.65
N PHE A 204 -14.20 8.33 10.50
CA PHE A 204 -14.42 8.98 9.21
C PHE A 204 -15.67 9.87 9.24
N LYS A 205 -16.78 9.36 9.78
CA LYS A 205 -18.03 10.11 9.91
C LYS A 205 -17.85 11.40 10.71
N GLN A 206 -17.17 11.32 11.84
CA GLN A 206 -16.89 12.49 12.65
C GLN A 206 -15.99 13.49 11.90
N GLY A 207 -14.89 13.01 11.32
CA GLY A 207 -13.98 13.85 10.55
C GLY A 207 -14.63 14.49 9.32
N TRP A 208 -15.57 13.81 8.68
CA TRP A 208 -16.35 14.36 7.56
C TRP A 208 -17.20 15.55 8.02
N ARG A 209 -17.96 15.39 9.13
CA ARG A 209 -18.80 16.45 9.71
C ARG A 209 -17.99 17.66 10.15
N ASP A 210 -16.79 17.43 10.68
CA ASP A 210 -15.91 18.50 11.15
C ASP A 210 -15.23 19.25 10.01
N SER A 211 -15.16 18.65 8.80
CA SER A 211 -14.41 19.21 7.66
C SER A 211 -15.28 19.75 6.54
N PHE A 212 -16.53 19.30 6.41
CA PHE A 212 -17.38 19.63 5.26
C PHE A 212 -18.79 20.06 5.67
N ASP A 213 -19.25 21.18 5.12
CA ASP A 213 -20.61 21.68 5.22
C ASP A 213 -21.55 21.07 4.14
N VAL A 214 -21.39 19.79 3.85
CA VAL A 214 -22.17 19.07 2.84
C VAL A 214 -23.08 18.07 3.53
N PHE A 215 -24.34 18.03 3.11
CA PHE A 215 -25.27 17.00 3.59
C PHE A 215 -24.68 15.60 3.28
N GLU A 216 -24.58 14.77 4.31
CA GLU A 216 -24.00 13.42 4.24
C GLU A 216 -24.65 12.56 3.13
N GLU A 217 -25.96 12.76 2.92
CA GLU A 217 -26.77 12.01 1.96
C GLU A 217 -26.46 12.38 0.49
N ASP A 218 -25.94 13.58 0.25
CA ASP A 218 -25.61 14.07 -1.09
C ASP A 218 -24.25 13.56 -1.57
N SER A 219 -23.44 12.98 -0.68
CA SER A 219 -22.14 12.42 -1.02
C SER A 219 -22.21 10.91 -1.24
N GLU A 220 -21.95 10.47 -2.47
CA GLU A 220 -21.84 9.05 -2.80
C GLU A 220 -20.67 8.38 -2.06
N ILE A 221 -19.54 9.10 -1.91
CA ILE A 221 -18.37 8.65 -1.15
C ILE A 221 -18.76 8.38 0.31
N PHE A 222 -19.44 9.35 0.94
CA PHE A 222 -19.88 9.19 2.32
C PHE A 222 -20.85 8.01 2.46
N THR A 223 -21.90 7.95 1.65
CA THR A 223 -22.95 6.93 1.74
C THR A 223 -22.41 5.51 1.49
N LYS A 224 -21.50 5.33 0.54
CA LYS A 224 -20.85 4.02 0.29
C LYS A 224 -19.93 3.63 1.45
N THR A 225 -19.13 4.57 1.95
CA THR A 225 -18.22 4.34 3.08
C THR A 225 -18.98 3.94 4.34
N MET A 226 -20.11 4.57 4.64
CA MET A 226 -20.97 4.21 5.78
C MET A 226 -21.52 2.77 5.69
N LYS A 227 -21.63 2.22 4.50
CA LYS A 227 -22.05 0.82 4.25
C LYS A 227 -20.89 -0.18 4.27
N LEU A 228 -19.75 0.19 4.81
CA LEU A 228 -18.53 -0.63 4.81
C LEU A 228 -18.09 -1.03 3.39
N ARG A 229 -18.24 -0.13 2.43
CA ARG A 229 -17.88 -0.37 1.04
C ARG A 229 -16.82 0.63 0.59
N HIS A 230 -15.92 0.16 -0.27
CA HIS A 230 -15.04 1.06 -0.99
C HIS A 230 -15.87 1.98 -1.93
N ALA A 231 -15.57 3.28 -1.89
CA ALA A 231 -16.09 4.26 -2.83
C ALA A 231 -14.95 4.77 -3.70
N GLU A 232 -15.19 4.96 -4.99
CA GLU A 232 -14.20 5.58 -5.87
C GLU A 232 -13.84 6.98 -5.38
N GLY A 233 -12.55 7.31 -5.37
CA GLY A 233 -12.02 8.58 -4.91
C GLY A 233 -11.97 8.76 -3.39
N VAL A 234 -12.35 7.75 -2.59
CA VAL A 234 -12.31 7.86 -1.13
C VAL A 234 -10.88 7.98 -0.59
N GLU A 235 -9.88 7.55 -1.33
CA GLU A 235 -8.47 7.59 -0.96
C GLU A 235 -7.96 9.00 -0.65
N ILE A 236 -8.52 10.04 -1.26
CA ILE A 236 -8.14 11.43 -0.98
C ILE A 236 -8.56 11.87 0.43
N TYR A 237 -9.56 11.20 1.03
CA TYR A 237 -10.04 11.41 2.39
C TYR A 237 -9.39 10.47 3.42
N LEU A 238 -8.28 9.83 3.06
CA LEU A 238 -7.55 8.89 3.90
C LEU A 238 -7.31 9.38 5.34
N PRO A 239 -6.95 10.67 5.60
CA PRO A 239 -6.76 11.16 6.97
C PRO A 239 -8.00 11.03 7.85
N LEU A 240 -9.20 11.07 7.30
CA LEU A 240 -10.44 10.98 8.07
C LEU A 240 -10.64 9.61 8.72
N PHE A 241 -10.13 8.54 8.11
CA PHE A 241 -10.22 7.19 8.67
C PHE A 241 -9.36 6.99 9.93
N PHE A 242 -8.34 7.83 10.10
CA PHE A 242 -7.42 7.76 11.23
C PHE A 242 -7.65 8.85 12.28
N GLY A 243 -8.53 9.83 12.02
CA GLY A 243 -8.83 10.95 12.91
C GLY A 243 -7.62 11.84 13.22
N LYS A 244 -6.61 11.81 12.36
CA LYS A 244 -5.38 12.59 12.50
C LYS A 244 -4.75 12.83 11.13
N ARG A 245 -3.85 13.82 11.05
CA ARG A 245 -3.00 13.98 9.86
C ARG A 245 -2.18 12.72 9.64
N THR A 246 -2.24 12.20 8.43
CA THR A 246 -1.45 11.06 7.98
C THR A 246 -0.35 11.56 7.05
N THR A 247 0.89 11.46 7.52
CA THR A 247 2.08 11.94 6.82
C THR A 247 3.11 10.83 6.74
N PHE A 248 4.11 11.00 5.88
CA PHE A 248 5.22 10.06 5.78
C PHE A 248 6.19 10.08 6.98
N LEU A 249 6.14 11.13 7.83
CA LEU A 249 7.07 11.30 8.94
C LEU A 249 7.23 10.07 9.87
N PRO A 250 6.15 9.35 10.24
CA PRO A 250 6.29 8.15 11.09
C PRO A 250 7.10 7.02 10.45
N PHE A 251 7.20 6.98 9.11
CA PHE A 251 8.01 6.00 8.38
C PHE A 251 9.50 6.32 8.38
N LEU A 252 9.89 7.54 8.75
CA LEU A 252 11.30 7.95 8.83
C LEU A 252 12.04 7.39 10.05
N ARG A 253 11.34 6.67 10.94
CA ARG A 253 12.00 6.03 12.08
C ARG A 253 13.10 5.10 11.56
N ASP A 254 14.27 5.19 12.18
CA ASP A 254 15.44 4.37 11.89
C ASP A 254 16.05 4.58 10.49
N VAL A 255 15.65 5.62 9.76
CA VAL A 255 16.30 6.02 8.50
C VAL A 255 17.68 6.62 8.83
N GLU A 256 18.73 5.97 8.33
CA GLU A 256 20.10 6.38 8.60
C GLU A 256 20.63 7.41 7.57
N LYS A 257 20.24 7.25 6.31
CA LYS A 257 20.68 8.15 5.25
C LYS A 257 19.49 8.64 4.41
N VAL A 258 19.48 9.93 4.14
CA VAL A 258 18.55 10.57 3.23
C VAL A 258 19.34 11.21 2.11
N PHE A 259 18.98 10.89 0.87
CA PHE A 259 19.50 11.49 -0.35
C PHE A 259 18.39 12.32 -0.97
N VAL A 260 18.68 13.56 -1.34
CA VAL A 260 17.70 14.48 -1.92
C VAL A 260 18.20 14.95 -3.27
N GLN A 261 17.42 14.74 -4.31
CA GLN A 261 17.74 15.20 -5.65
C GLN A 261 17.69 16.74 -5.71
N LEU A 262 18.53 17.33 -6.54
CA LEU A 262 18.48 18.76 -6.83
C LEU A 262 17.07 19.16 -7.32
N ASP A 263 16.67 20.41 -7.04
CA ASP A 263 15.35 20.99 -7.39
C ASP A 263 14.14 20.34 -6.66
N THR A 264 14.35 19.45 -5.70
CA THR A 264 13.27 18.84 -4.93
C THR A 264 12.47 19.87 -4.13
N GLU A 265 13.14 20.92 -3.59
CA GLU A 265 12.47 21.98 -2.83
C GLU A 265 11.52 22.80 -3.73
N THR A 266 11.97 23.16 -4.91
CA THR A 266 11.14 23.87 -5.91
C THR A 266 9.92 23.02 -6.29
N LYS A 267 10.11 21.71 -6.52
CA LYS A 267 9.00 20.78 -6.83
C LYS A 267 8.05 20.55 -5.64
N ALA A 268 8.52 20.65 -4.42
CA ALA A 268 7.68 20.64 -3.24
C ALA A 268 6.75 21.87 -3.21
N GLN A 269 7.29 23.05 -3.45
CA GLN A 269 6.52 24.31 -3.51
C GLN A 269 5.48 24.28 -4.64
N GLU A 270 5.87 23.89 -5.85
CA GLU A 270 4.95 23.74 -6.98
C GLU A 270 3.79 22.76 -6.64
N PHE A 271 4.08 21.67 -5.92
CA PHE A 271 3.06 20.72 -5.51
C PHE A 271 2.12 21.29 -4.45
N GLU A 272 2.64 22.02 -3.46
CA GLU A 272 1.83 22.70 -2.45
C GLU A 272 0.91 23.76 -3.07
N GLU A 273 1.41 24.56 -4.02
CA GLU A 273 0.61 25.50 -4.78
C GLU A 273 -0.52 24.81 -5.54
N LEU A 274 -0.20 23.71 -6.25
CA LEU A 274 -1.20 22.91 -6.96
C LEU A 274 -2.32 22.38 -6.02
N ILE A 275 -1.97 21.96 -4.81
CA ILE A 275 -2.96 21.49 -3.81
C ILE A 275 -3.84 22.65 -3.31
N GLN A 276 -3.28 23.87 -3.17
CA GLN A 276 -4.03 25.04 -2.72
C GLN A 276 -4.99 25.59 -3.79
N GLU A 277 -4.69 25.39 -5.05
CA GLU A 277 -5.52 25.80 -6.18
C GLU A 277 -6.74 24.88 -6.41
N ARG A 278 -6.75 23.70 -5.80
CA ARG A 278 -7.83 22.70 -5.90
C ARG A 278 -8.87 22.91 -4.80
#